data_a5842bcccaa2acd0b7719499a80945a8
#
_entry.id   a5842bcccaa2acd0b7719499a80945a8
#
_cell.length_a   1.000
_cell.length_b   1.000
_cell.length_c   1.000
_cell.angle_alpha   90.00
_cell.angle_beta   90.00
_cell.angle_gamma   90.00
#
_symmetry.space_group_name_H-M   'P 1'
#
loop_
_entity.id
_entity.type
_entity.pdbx_description
1 polymer ?
#
loop_
_entity_poly.entity_id
_entity_poly.type
_entity_poly.pdbx_seq_one_letter_code
_entity_poly.pdbx_strand_id
1 'polypeptide(L)'
;MTNDADVALGIEAARRLAHLGLVDIQPGLTDAEFATIERRFGFEFADDHRAFLAAGLPVWTPGQDDHPDKASWGWPNWRQLDSSSTLHEQVDWPLATALDEIQHGEWPPGWSRRPHDLARRMAKAKRLLADVPRMVPVYGHRYLPAGRGSSGHPVLSIHRLTDTIVYGNDLAHYIDQEFREPRVTVPLWRDYV
;
A
#
# COMPACT_ATOMS: atom_id res chain seq x y z
N MET A 1 18.62 13.18 6.66
CA MET A 1 18.53 14.27 5.64
C MET A 1 17.79 13.65 4.46
N THR A 2 16.62 14.13 4.15
CA THR A 2 15.86 13.70 2.96
C THR A 2 16.68 14.05 1.73
N ASN A 3 16.91 13.11 0.85
CA ASN A 3 17.67 13.33 -0.37
C ASN A 3 16.76 14.00 -1.42
N ASP A 4 17.24 15.02 -2.14
CA ASP A 4 16.46 15.71 -3.16
C ASP A 4 15.93 14.76 -4.25
N ALA A 5 16.64 13.67 -4.54
CA ALA A 5 16.21 12.64 -5.49
C ALA A 5 14.98 11.86 -5.02
N ASP A 6 14.88 11.60 -3.71
CA ASP A 6 13.76 10.84 -3.11
C ASP A 6 12.47 11.67 -3.15
N VAL A 7 12.58 12.96 -2.83
CA VAL A 7 11.49 13.93 -2.96
C VAL A 7 11.06 14.08 -4.42
N ALA A 8 12.02 14.15 -5.34
CA ALA A 8 11.74 14.28 -6.78
C ALA A 8 10.94 13.09 -7.33
N LEU A 9 11.22 11.86 -6.88
CA LEU A 9 10.48 10.67 -7.29
C LEU A 9 9.00 10.75 -6.89
N GLY A 10 8.71 11.14 -5.65
CA GLY A 10 7.34 11.30 -5.15
C GLY A 10 6.58 12.40 -5.87
N ILE A 11 7.22 13.56 -6.08
CA ILE A 11 6.63 14.67 -6.85
C ILE A 11 6.33 14.25 -8.30
N GLU A 12 7.24 13.52 -8.94
CA GLU A 12 7.05 13.01 -10.30
C GLU A 12 5.86 12.04 -10.38
N ALA A 13 5.72 11.14 -9.41
CA ALA A 13 4.57 10.24 -9.31
C ALA A 13 3.24 11.01 -9.19
N ALA A 14 3.20 12.04 -8.32
CA ALA A 14 2.03 12.90 -8.15
C ALA A 14 1.70 13.67 -9.43
N ARG A 15 2.72 14.21 -10.11
CA ARG A 15 2.56 14.92 -11.39
C ARG A 15 1.99 13.99 -12.48
N ARG A 16 2.46 12.76 -12.57
CA ARG A 16 1.95 11.75 -13.52
C ARG A 16 0.48 11.46 -13.26
N LEU A 17 0.12 11.19 -11.99
CA LEU A 17 -1.26 10.93 -11.62
C LEU A 17 -2.18 12.11 -11.95
N ALA A 18 -1.77 13.33 -11.59
CA ALA A 18 -2.53 14.54 -11.89
C ALA A 18 -2.74 14.76 -13.39
N HIS A 19 -1.72 14.47 -14.21
CA HIS A 19 -1.79 14.64 -15.68
C HIS A 19 -2.81 13.68 -16.33
N LEU A 20 -3.08 12.52 -15.72
CA LEU A 20 -4.05 11.56 -16.24
C LEU A 20 -5.50 12.05 -16.09
N GLY A 21 -5.79 12.94 -15.14
CA GLY A 21 -7.13 13.49 -14.92
C GLY A 21 -8.19 12.45 -14.51
N LEU A 22 -7.77 11.29 -14.01
CA LEU A 22 -8.64 10.16 -13.67
C LEU A 22 -9.06 10.14 -12.19
N VAL A 23 -8.44 10.99 -11.37
CA VAL A 23 -8.59 10.99 -9.92
C VAL A 23 -8.79 12.41 -9.44
N ASP A 24 -9.68 12.60 -8.48
CA ASP A 24 -9.81 13.87 -7.77
C ASP A 24 -8.62 14.05 -6.82
N ILE A 25 -7.93 15.18 -6.93
CA ILE A 25 -6.73 15.46 -6.15
C ILE A 25 -6.98 16.69 -5.27
N GLN A 26 -7.06 16.45 -3.97
CA GLN A 26 -7.16 17.48 -2.95
C GLN A 26 -5.79 18.11 -2.65
N PRO A 27 -5.75 19.27 -1.94
CA PRO A 27 -4.50 19.79 -1.40
C PRO A 27 -3.72 18.72 -0.63
N GLY A 28 -2.40 18.66 -0.82
CA GLY A 28 -1.55 17.68 -0.19
C GLY A 28 -1.57 17.72 1.34
N LEU A 29 -1.09 16.68 1.96
CA LEU A 29 -0.99 16.60 3.41
C LEU A 29 0.08 17.58 3.93
N THR A 30 -0.24 18.24 5.02
CA THR A 30 0.67 19.09 5.78
C THR A 30 1.56 18.29 6.72
N ASP A 31 2.68 18.88 7.18
CA ASP A 31 3.56 18.24 8.17
C ASP A 31 2.83 17.85 9.46
N ALA A 32 1.86 18.65 9.89
CA ALA A 32 1.05 18.35 11.07
C ALA A 32 0.11 17.15 10.86
N GLU A 33 -0.46 17.03 9.67
CA GLU A 33 -1.27 15.85 9.29
C GLU A 33 -0.39 14.60 9.23
N PHE A 34 0.78 14.65 8.58
CA PHE A 34 1.74 13.55 8.58
C PHE A 34 2.11 13.11 10.00
N ALA A 35 2.52 14.05 10.86
CA ALA A 35 2.88 13.72 12.23
C ALA A 35 1.73 13.08 13.02
N THR A 36 0.49 13.44 12.71
CA THR A 36 -0.70 12.84 13.34
C THR A 36 -0.95 11.42 12.85
N ILE A 37 -0.84 11.19 11.53
CA ILE A 37 -0.99 9.88 10.90
C ILE A 37 0.10 8.93 11.40
N GLU A 38 1.36 9.34 11.31
CA GLU A 38 2.53 8.56 11.71
C GLU A 38 2.43 8.13 13.18
N ARG A 39 2.05 9.05 14.06
CA ARG A 39 1.82 8.75 15.48
C ARG A 39 0.63 7.81 15.71
N ARG A 40 -0.46 7.97 14.93
CA ARG A 40 -1.67 7.14 15.05
C ARG A 40 -1.42 5.69 14.67
N PHE A 41 -0.69 5.46 13.60
CA PHE A 41 -0.46 4.13 13.03
C PHE A 41 0.88 3.50 13.41
N GLY A 42 1.80 4.27 14.02
CA GLY A 42 3.09 3.77 14.49
C GLY A 42 4.06 3.40 13.37
N PHE A 43 4.07 4.18 12.29
CA PHE A 43 5.06 4.08 11.21
C PHE A 43 5.52 5.49 10.80
N GLU A 44 6.55 5.58 9.97
CA GLU A 44 6.92 6.79 9.25
C GLU A 44 6.83 6.51 7.74
N PHE A 45 6.29 7.45 6.97
CA PHE A 45 6.25 7.31 5.51
C PHE A 45 7.67 7.25 4.93
N ALA A 46 7.86 6.46 3.86
CA ALA A 46 9.01 6.59 2.98
C ALA A 46 9.04 8.00 2.35
N ASP A 47 10.23 8.50 2.04
CA ASP A 47 10.40 9.90 1.65
C ASP A 47 9.70 10.24 0.33
N ASP A 48 9.71 9.32 -0.65
CA ASP A 48 8.98 9.45 -1.91
C ASP A 48 7.46 9.36 -1.72
N HIS A 49 6.97 8.47 -0.86
CA HIS A 49 5.55 8.38 -0.55
C HIS A 49 5.04 9.62 0.17
N ARG A 50 5.83 10.14 1.11
CA ARG A 50 5.53 11.40 1.79
C ARG A 50 5.47 12.58 0.81
N ALA A 51 6.46 12.68 -0.10
CA ALA A 51 6.51 13.72 -1.12
C ALA A 51 5.33 13.62 -2.09
N PHE A 52 4.92 12.43 -2.48
CA PHE A 52 3.74 12.17 -3.30
C PHE A 52 2.48 12.72 -2.65
N LEU A 53 2.22 12.36 -1.38
CA LEU A 53 1.03 12.81 -0.64
C LEU A 53 1.08 14.28 -0.26
N ALA A 54 2.26 14.88 -0.12
CA ALA A 54 2.44 16.31 0.11
C ALA A 54 2.19 17.14 -1.15
N ALA A 55 2.51 16.61 -2.33
CA ALA A 55 2.25 17.28 -3.61
C ALA A 55 0.76 17.30 -3.98
N GLY A 56 -0.01 16.28 -3.56
CA GLY A 56 -1.45 16.20 -3.75
C GLY A 56 -2.01 14.93 -3.13
N LEU A 57 -3.17 15.05 -2.48
CA LEU A 57 -3.86 13.92 -1.88
C LEU A 57 -4.91 13.37 -2.85
N PRO A 58 -4.68 12.21 -3.48
CA PRO A 58 -5.71 11.59 -4.30
C PRO A 58 -6.84 11.06 -3.41
N VAL A 59 -8.06 11.31 -3.83
CA VAL A 59 -9.26 10.85 -3.12
C VAL A 59 -10.19 10.13 -4.07
N TRP A 60 -10.93 9.19 -3.53
CA TRP A 60 -11.96 8.50 -4.30
C TRP A 60 -13.21 9.37 -4.43
N THR A 61 -13.73 9.47 -5.65
CA THR A 61 -15.01 10.15 -5.93
C THR A 61 -16.05 9.11 -6.33
N PRO A 62 -17.22 9.07 -5.66
CA PRO A 62 -18.32 8.18 -6.04
C PRO A 62 -18.69 8.36 -7.51
N GLY A 63 -18.80 7.26 -8.27
CA GLY A 63 -19.18 7.25 -9.68
C GLY A 63 -18.02 7.15 -10.68
N GLN A 64 -16.78 7.19 -10.24
CA GLN A 64 -15.62 6.99 -11.13
C GLN A 64 -15.30 5.52 -11.44
N ASP A 65 -15.74 4.59 -10.60
CA ASP A 65 -15.59 3.15 -10.81
C ASP A 65 -16.81 2.42 -10.24
N ASP A 66 -17.67 1.91 -11.11
CA ASP A 66 -18.89 1.16 -10.73
C ASP A 66 -18.60 -0.27 -10.21
N HIS A 67 -17.38 -0.57 -9.79
CA HIS A 67 -17.05 -1.89 -9.24
C HIS A 67 -17.32 -1.90 -7.74
N PRO A 68 -18.35 -2.64 -7.24
CA PRO A 68 -18.71 -2.67 -5.82
C PRO A 68 -17.55 -3.12 -4.90
N ASP A 69 -16.63 -3.93 -5.43
CA ASP A 69 -15.46 -4.40 -4.68
C ASP A 69 -14.33 -3.37 -4.58
N LYS A 70 -14.35 -2.31 -5.39
CA LYS A 70 -13.31 -1.26 -5.39
C LYS A 70 -13.61 -0.10 -4.45
N ALA A 71 -14.87 0.10 -4.07
CA ALA A 71 -15.27 1.21 -3.19
C ALA A 71 -14.65 1.13 -1.79
N SER A 72 -14.38 -0.09 -1.28
CA SER A 72 -13.76 -0.28 0.02
C SER A 72 -12.23 -0.18 0.00
N TRP A 73 -11.59 -0.31 -1.17
CA TRP A 73 -10.15 -0.42 -1.33
C TRP A 73 -9.56 0.56 -2.35
N GLY A 74 -10.10 1.75 -2.42
CA GLY A 74 -9.58 2.84 -3.26
C GLY A 74 -8.37 3.55 -2.66
N TRP A 75 -8.28 4.84 -2.92
CA TRP A 75 -7.28 5.70 -2.30
C TRP A 75 -7.49 5.77 -0.80
N PRO A 76 -6.42 5.62 0.03
CA PRO A 76 -6.52 5.76 1.47
C PRO A 76 -6.95 7.17 1.86
N ASN A 77 -8.03 7.30 2.62
CA ASN A 77 -8.44 8.60 3.13
C ASN A 77 -7.63 8.97 4.39
N TRP A 78 -6.44 9.52 4.19
CA TRP A 78 -5.52 9.87 5.27
C TRP A 78 -6.02 10.95 6.22
N ARG A 79 -7.15 11.62 5.92
CA ARG A 79 -7.81 12.57 6.82
C ARG A 79 -8.89 11.95 7.69
N GLN A 80 -9.30 10.71 7.42
CA GLN A 80 -10.31 9.99 8.17
C GLN A 80 -9.64 8.97 9.11
N LEU A 81 -9.22 9.42 10.28
CA LEU A 81 -8.41 8.64 11.23
C LEU A 81 -9.23 7.93 12.31
N ASP A 82 -10.56 7.88 12.21
CA ASP A 82 -11.38 7.13 13.16
C ASP A 82 -11.19 5.61 12.98
N SER A 83 -11.38 4.85 14.07
CA SER A 83 -11.09 3.42 14.11
C SER A 83 -12.07 2.55 13.30
N SER A 84 -13.16 3.11 12.82
CA SER A 84 -14.16 2.44 11.98
C SER A 84 -13.93 2.69 10.49
N SER A 85 -12.89 3.45 10.12
CA SER A 85 -12.60 3.78 8.74
C SER A 85 -11.96 2.61 7.97
N THR A 86 -12.23 2.55 6.69
CA THR A 86 -11.58 1.61 5.76
C THR A 86 -10.05 1.78 5.73
N LEU A 87 -9.56 2.96 6.11
CA LEU A 87 -8.13 3.24 6.24
C LEU A 87 -7.44 2.31 7.25
N HIS A 88 -8.08 2.05 8.42
CA HIS A 88 -7.52 1.12 9.42
C HIS A 88 -7.42 -0.29 8.85
N GLU A 89 -8.44 -0.74 8.14
CA GLU A 89 -8.43 -2.05 7.49
C GLU A 89 -7.31 -2.13 6.44
N GLN A 90 -7.16 -1.09 5.60
CA GLN A 90 -6.07 -1.04 4.61
C GLN A 90 -4.68 -1.09 5.25
N VAL A 91 -4.46 -0.29 6.31
CA VAL A 91 -3.16 -0.25 7.01
C VAL A 91 -2.84 -1.57 7.71
N ASP A 92 -3.84 -2.23 8.27
CA ASP A 92 -3.63 -3.48 9.02
C ASP A 92 -3.65 -4.74 8.14
N TRP A 93 -4.17 -4.65 6.92
CA TRP A 93 -4.35 -5.78 6.00
C TRP A 93 -3.08 -6.64 5.79
N PRO A 94 -1.90 -6.08 5.48
CA PRO A 94 -0.72 -6.91 5.24
C PRO A 94 -0.34 -7.79 6.43
N LEU A 95 -0.48 -7.24 7.63
CA LEU A 95 -0.18 -7.98 8.86
C LEU A 95 -1.30 -8.97 9.21
N ALA A 96 -2.56 -8.55 9.04
CA ALA A 96 -3.72 -9.38 9.35
C ALA A 96 -3.77 -10.62 8.45
N THR A 97 -3.60 -10.44 7.13
CA THR A 97 -3.60 -11.57 6.19
C THR A 97 -2.40 -12.50 6.40
N ALA A 98 -1.21 -11.96 6.72
CA ALA A 98 -0.06 -12.79 7.04
C ALA A 98 -0.30 -13.65 8.28
N LEU A 99 -0.86 -13.07 9.34
CA LEU A 99 -1.18 -13.81 10.57
C LEU A 99 -2.28 -14.86 10.35
N ASP A 100 -3.29 -14.53 9.53
CA ASP A 100 -4.36 -15.47 9.18
C ASP A 100 -3.81 -16.69 8.44
N GLU A 101 -3.02 -16.50 7.40
CA GLU A 101 -2.41 -17.61 6.66
C GLU A 101 -1.47 -18.46 7.52
N ILE A 102 -0.68 -17.83 8.39
CA ILE A 102 0.18 -18.54 9.36
C ILE A 102 -0.66 -19.37 10.33
N GLN A 103 -1.80 -18.85 10.76
CA GLN A 103 -2.74 -19.61 11.59
C GLN A 103 -3.24 -20.87 10.86
N HIS A 104 -3.55 -20.75 9.56
CA HIS A 104 -4.03 -21.84 8.72
C HIS A 104 -2.93 -22.76 8.17
N GLY A 105 -1.68 -22.48 8.48
CA GLY A 105 -0.63 -23.46 8.22
C GLY A 105 0.51 -22.97 7.35
N GLU A 106 0.40 -21.80 6.75
CA GLU A 106 1.49 -21.21 5.99
C GLU A 106 2.67 -20.85 6.92
N TRP A 107 3.87 -20.87 6.34
CA TRP A 107 5.08 -20.47 7.05
C TRP A 107 6.09 -19.94 6.05
N PRO A 108 6.49 -18.66 6.13
CA PRO A 108 7.38 -18.06 5.14
C PRO A 108 8.69 -18.82 4.98
N PRO A 109 9.15 -19.06 3.73
CA PRO A 109 10.45 -19.62 3.47
C PRO A 109 11.53 -18.71 4.06
N GLY A 110 12.57 -19.29 4.62
CA GLY A 110 13.64 -18.54 5.29
C GLY A 110 13.41 -18.24 6.77
N TRP A 111 12.20 -18.39 7.27
CA TRP A 111 11.98 -18.34 8.70
C TRP A 111 12.51 -19.61 9.39
N SER A 112 13.01 -19.47 10.60
CA SER A 112 13.45 -20.61 11.42
C SER A 112 12.29 -21.60 11.64
N ARG A 113 12.63 -22.86 12.01
CA ARG A 113 11.68 -23.98 12.14
C ARG A 113 10.30 -23.57 12.68
N ARG A 114 9.25 -23.96 11.95
CA ARG A 114 7.84 -23.75 12.30
C ARG A 114 7.46 -24.52 13.57
N PRO A 115 6.89 -23.88 14.60
CA PRO A 115 6.34 -24.58 15.76
C PRO A 115 5.10 -25.41 15.39
N HIS A 116 4.96 -26.60 15.97
CA HIS A 116 3.78 -27.44 15.78
C HIS A 116 2.58 -26.89 16.55
N ASP A 117 2.81 -26.43 17.75
CA ASP A 117 1.76 -25.81 18.60
C ASP A 117 1.35 -24.45 18.04
N LEU A 118 0.02 -24.24 17.91
CA LEU A 118 -0.54 -23.04 17.31
C LEU A 118 -0.20 -21.78 18.10
N ALA A 119 -0.31 -21.80 19.43
CA ALA A 119 -0.05 -20.62 20.24
C ALA A 119 1.42 -20.21 20.15
N ARG A 120 2.34 -21.17 20.17
CA ARG A 120 3.79 -20.91 19.98
C ARG A 120 4.08 -20.44 18.57
N ARG A 121 3.40 -20.98 17.56
CA ARG A 121 3.51 -20.55 16.17
C ARG A 121 3.12 -19.09 16.01
N MET A 122 1.95 -18.71 16.50
CA MET A 122 1.44 -17.34 16.45
C MET A 122 2.34 -16.36 17.23
N ALA A 123 2.79 -16.74 18.43
CA ALA A 123 3.71 -15.91 19.20
C ALA A 123 5.05 -15.70 18.50
N LYS A 124 5.58 -16.75 17.83
CA LYS A 124 6.80 -16.65 17.03
C LYS A 124 6.60 -15.80 15.78
N ALA A 125 5.50 -15.99 15.06
CA ALA A 125 5.17 -15.19 13.88
C ALA A 125 5.07 -13.70 14.21
N LYS A 126 4.36 -13.33 15.26
CA LYS A 126 4.25 -11.93 15.71
C LYS A 126 5.61 -11.29 16.02
N ARG A 127 6.53 -12.03 16.62
CA ARG A 127 7.90 -11.54 16.88
C ARG A 127 8.67 -11.32 15.58
N LEU A 128 8.60 -12.28 14.64
CA LEU A 128 9.31 -12.18 13.36
C LEU A 128 8.72 -11.05 12.48
N LEU A 129 7.40 -10.87 12.50
CA LEU A 129 6.72 -9.79 11.78
C LEU A 129 7.01 -8.41 12.39
N ALA A 130 7.35 -8.32 13.67
CA ALA A 130 7.71 -7.05 14.29
C ALA A 130 9.03 -6.46 13.75
N ASP A 131 9.89 -7.31 13.19
CA ASP A 131 11.15 -6.90 12.57
C ASP A 131 11.01 -6.57 11.07
N VAL A 132 9.82 -6.78 10.48
CA VAL A 132 9.52 -6.47 9.08
C VAL A 132 9.00 -5.04 8.99
N PRO A 133 9.45 -4.22 8.01
CA PRO A 133 8.90 -2.89 7.80
C PRO A 133 7.37 -2.93 7.65
N ARG A 134 6.68 -1.98 8.28
CA ARG A 134 5.23 -1.81 8.05
C ARG A 134 5.00 -1.50 6.58
N MET A 135 3.95 -2.07 6.03
CA MET A 135 3.52 -1.76 4.67
C MET A 135 2.44 -0.67 4.72
N VAL A 136 2.67 0.39 3.97
CA VAL A 136 1.80 1.59 3.94
C VAL A 136 1.01 1.59 2.65
N PRO A 137 -0.33 1.67 2.69
CA PRO A 137 -1.16 1.60 1.50
C PRO A 137 -0.97 2.83 0.59
N VAL A 138 -0.87 2.57 -0.71
CA VAL A 138 -0.84 3.57 -1.78
C VAL A 138 -2.21 3.66 -2.44
N TYR A 139 -2.74 2.51 -2.90
CA TYR A 139 -4.06 2.40 -3.54
C TYR A 139 -4.54 0.95 -3.50
N GLY A 140 -5.78 0.71 -3.09
CA GLY A 140 -6.31 -0.65 -2.98
C GLY A 140 -5.40 -1.53 -2.12
N HIS A 141 -4.97 -2.64 -2.69
CA HIS A 141 -4.01 -3.56 -2.07
C HIS A 141 -2.56 -3.37 -2.57
N ARG A 142 -2.21 -2.13 -2.94
CA ARG A 142 -0.86 -1.72 -3.31
C ARG A 142 -0.19 -0.99 -2.16
N TYR A 143 1.03 -1.36 -1.87
CA TYR A 143 1.74 -0.94 -0.66
C TYR A 143 3.19 -0.57 -0.95
N LEU A 144 3.69 0.37 -0.16
CA LEU A 144 5.12 0.70 -0.04
C LEU A 144 5.60 0.37 1.38
N PRO A 145 6.86 -0.04 1.56
CA PRO A 145 7.43 -0.15 2.90
C PRO A 145 7.50 1.22 3.58
N ALA A 146 7.22 1.23 4.87
CA ALA A 146 7.44 2.39 5.72
C ALA A 146 8.94 2.60 5.96
N GLY A 147 9.33 3.85 6.25
CA GLY A 147 10.68 4.17 6.69
C GLY A 147 11.16 5.52 6.21
N ARG A 148 11.31 6.47 7.13
CA ARG A 148 11.94 7.76 6.83
C ARG A 148 13.38 7.56 6.40
N GLY A 149 13.85 8.32 5.41
CA GLY A 149 15.16 8.16 4.80
C GLY A 149 15.26 6.98 3.83
N SER A 150 14.13 6.39 3.43
CA SER A 150 14.04 5.37 2.37
C SER A 150 13.19 5.86 1.21
N SER A 151 13.47 5.38 0.01
CA SER A 151 12.77 5.76 -1.22
C SER A 151 13.07 4.79 -2.36
N GLY A 152 12.33 4.88 -3.47
CA GLY A 152 12.56 4.09 -4.66
C GLY A 152 12.29 2.58 -4.47
N HIS A 153 11.55 2.23 -3.44
CA HIS A 153 11.16 0.85 -3.22
C HIS A 153 10.10 0.41 -4.24
N PRO A 154 10.08 -0.87 -4.60
CA PRO A 154 9.02 -1.40 -5.44
C PRO A 154 7.68 -1.31 -4.71
N VAL A 155 6.63 -0.96 -5.45
CA VAL A 155 5.25 -1.06 -4.98
C VAL A 155 4.83 -2.52 -5.04
N LEU A 156 4.39 -3.05 -3.90
CA LEU A 156 3.94 -4.44 -3.78
C LEU A 156 2.41 -4.52 -3.90
N SER A 157 1.94 -5.54 -4.58
CA SER A 157 0.54 -5.99 -4.49
C SER A 157 0.46 -7.06 -3.42
N ILE A 158 -0.32 -6.82 -2.36
CA ILE A 158 -0.45 -7.74 -1.21
C ILE A 158 -1.91 -8.15 -1.06
N HIS A 159 -2.27 -9.29 -1.64
CA HIS A 159 -3.56 -9.92 -1.39
C HIS A 159 -3.48 -10.84 -0.18
N ARG A 160 -2.40 -11.61 -0.10
CA ARG A 160 -2.09 -12.57 0.96
C ARG A 160 -0.58 -12.69 1.13
N LEU A 161 -0.14 -13.34 2.21
CA LEU A 161 1.27 -13.64 2.43
C LEU A 161 1.88 -14.42 1.25
N THR A 162 1.13 -15.41 0.73
CA THR A 162 1.53 -16.26 -0.39
C THR A 162 1.24 -15.65 -1.77
N ASP A 163 0.42 -14.59 -1.82
CA ASP A 163 0.07 -13.86 -3.04
C ASP A 163 0.53 -12.39 -2.90
N THR A 164 1.84 -12.24 -2.79
CA THR A 164 2.51 -10.93 -2.76
C THR A 164 3.47 -10.85 -3.95
N ILE A 165 3.28 -9.85 -4.80
CA ILE A 165 4.10 -9.64 -6.00
C ILE A 165 4.61 -8.21 -6.09
N VAL A 166 5.74 -8.01 -6.78
CA VAL A 166 6.18 -6.68 -7.22
C VAL A 166 5.24 -6.22 -8.32
N TYR A 167 4.59 -5.08 -8.11
CA TYR A 167 3.61 -4.53 -9.05
C TYR A 167 4.13 -3.27 -9.77
N GLY A 168 5.01 -2.50 -9.16
CA GLY A 168 5.71 -1.37 -9.76
C GLY A 168 7.15 -1.34 -9.26
N ASN A 169 8.11 -0.97 -10.12
CA ASN A 169 9.52 -0.92 -9.73
C ASN A 169 9.82 0.21 -8.73
N ASP A 170 9.03 1.27 -8.80
CA ASP A 170 8.98 2.41 -7.89
C ASP A 170 7.59 3.04 -7.96
N LEU A 171 7.37 4.11 -7.20
CA LEU A 171 6.06 4.78 -7.13
C LEU A 171 5.66 5.43 -8.46
N ALA A 172 6.59 6.03 -9.21
CA ALA A 172 6.29 6.68 -10.48
C ALA A 172 5.98 5.65 -11.59
N HIS A 173 6.73 4.55 -11.64
CA HIS A 173 6.45 3.42 -12.54
C HIS A 173 5.11 2.76 -12.20
N TYR A 174 4.80 2.61 -10.92
CA TYR A 174 3.51 2.09 -10.48
C TYR A 174 2.32 2.92 -10.98
N ILE A 175 2.40 4.26 -10.88
CA ILE A 175 1.33 5.15 -11.35
C ILE A 175 1.08 4.95 -12.86
N ASP A 176 2.14 4.86 -13.66
CA ASP A 176 2.00 4.58 -15.09
C ASP A 176 1.36 3.21 -15.34
N GLN A 177 1.80 2.18 -14.64
CA GLN A 177 1.30 0.81 -14.83
C GLN A 177 -0.17 0.63 -14.38
N GLU A 178 -0.56 1.22 -13.24
CA GLU A 178 -1.93 1.07 -12.71
C GLU A 178 -2.95 1.90 -13.49
N PHE A 179 -2.58 3.11 -13.94
CA PHE A 179 -3.53 4.11 -14.42
C PHE A 179 -3.35 4.52 -15.88
N ARG A 180 -2.17 4.37 -16.48
CA ARG A 180 -1.91 4.78 -17.87
C ARG A 180 -2.08 3.64 -18.85
N GLU A 181 -1.65 2.43 -18.51
CA GLU A 181 -1.82 1.29 -19.40
C GLU A 181 -3.28 0.87 -19.43
N PRO A 182 -3.91 0.77 -20.63
CA PRO A 182 -5.25 0.20 -20.72
C PRO A 182 -5.18 -1.22 -20.17
N ARG A 183 -5.96 -1.51 -19.14
CA ARG A 183 -6.16 -2.88 -18.70
C ARG A 183 -6.75 -3.65 -19.86
N VAL A 184 -5.91 -4.38 -20.58
CA VAL A 184 -6.38 -5.34 -21.56
C VAL A 184 -7.04 -6.45 -20.77
N THR A 185 -8.34 -6.30 -20.56
CA THR A 185 -9.17 -7.42 -20.09
C THR A 185 -9.19 -8.39 -21.25
N VAL A 186 -8.26 -9.31 -21.27
CA VAL A 186 -8.36 -10.49 -22.16
C VAL A 186 -9.51 -11.29 -21.58
N PRO A 187 -10.68 -11.37 -22.26
CA PRO A 187 -11.73 -12.24 -21.79
C PRO A 187 -11.17 -13.65 -21.78
N LEU A 188 -11.10 -14.26 -20.61
CA LEU A 188 -10.53 -15.59 -20.38
C LEU A 188 -11.01 -16.65 -21.38
N TRP A 189 -12.13 -16.41 -22.03
CA TRP A 189 -12.82 -17.36 -22.92
C TRP A 189 -12.80 -16.97 -24.40
N ARG A 190 -12.20 -15.84 -24.79
CA ARG A 190 -12.22 -15.38 -26.17
C ARG A 190 -11.44 -16.30 -27.14
N ASP A 191 -10.46 -17.02 -26.61
CA ASP A 191 -9.60 -17.92 -27.39
C ASP A 191 -10.09 -19.37 -27.36
N TYR A 192 -11.24 -19.63 -26.73
CA TYR A 192 -11.84 -20.95 -26.61
C TYR A 192 -13.21 -21.09 -27.32
N VAL A 193 -13.64 -20.07 -28.07
CA VAL A 193 -14.92 -20.05 -28.81
C VAL A 193 -14.67 -19.81 -30.31
#